data_67c43b1f351cb6023513fd04f628f8fa
#
_entry.id   67c43b1f351cb6023513fd04f628f8fa
#
_cell.length_a   1.000
_cell.length_b   1.000
_cell.length_c   1.000
_cell.angle_alpha   90.00
_cell.angle_beta   90.00
_cell.angle_gamma   90.00
#
_symmetry.space_group_name_H-M   'P 1'
#
loop_
_entity.id
_entity.type
_entity.pdbx_description
1 polymer ?
#
loop_
_entity_poly.entity_id
_entity_poly.type
_entity_poly.pdbx_seq_one_letter_code
_entity_poly.pdbx_strand_id
1 'polypeptide(L)'
;SNALVVKRGLDIPVDDLKATVYTYTVEQQDASFSARNIRFEDGVIVFDFHAPNAIILDMRLCVPAWVNVENSVAALAIAYLLGLTEQELRDGLASFTGVYRRFNLHVNKSLVSYIDDYAHHPEELKASIKSVKKLYPHRKLLVVFQPHLYSRTRDFADGFVDALNLADSILLLPIYPARELPMIGVTSEWLRSLMGNPSKCNVVAKEDL
;
A
#
# COMPACT_ATOMS: atom_id res chain seq x y z
N SER A 1 -30.42 5.26 8.26
CA SER A 1 -30.24 5.41 6.80
C SER A 1 -29.18 4.44 6.32
N ASN A 2 -29.47 3.72 5.24
CA ASN A 2 -28.48 2.82 4.65
C ASN A 2 -27.57 3.67 3.75
N ALA A 3 -26.28 3.65 4.01
CA ALA A 3 -25.26 4.30 3.21
C ALA A 3 -24.28 3.25 2.69
N LEU A 4 -23.84 3.39 1.45
CA LEU A 4 -22.77 2.60 0.84
C LEU A 4 -21.64 3.55 0.46
N VAL A 5 -20.43 3.27 0.94
CA VAL A 5 -19.22 4.03 0.58
C VAL A 5 -18.38 3.20 -0.37
N VAL A 6 -18.16 3.69 -1.58
CA VAL A 6 -17.53 2.95 -2.69
C VAL A 6 -16.32 3.71 -3.22
N LYS A 7 -15.26 3.00 -3.54
CA LYS A 7 -14.12 3.62 -4.25
C LYS A 7 -14.56 4.08 -5.64
N ARG A 8 -14.22 5.31 -6.01
CA ARG A 8 -14.48 5.86 -7.33
C ARG A 8 -13.82 5.02 -8.43
N GLY A 9 -14.57 4.74 -9.49
CA GLY A 9 -14.10 3.96 -10.64
C GLY A 9 -14.28 2.43 -10.49
N LEU A 10 -14.86 1.95 -9.40
CA LEU A 10 -15.33 0.57 -9.33
C LEU A 10 -16.68 0.46 -10.04
N ASP A 11 -16.78 -0.50 -10.94
CA ASP A 11 -18.05 -0.86 -11.60
C ASP A 11 -18.83 -1.79 -10.67
N ILE A 12 -19.67 -1.19 -9.84
CA ILE A 12 -20.56 -1.92 -8.91
C ILE A 12 -21.98 -1.61 -9.31
N PRO A 13 -22.84 -2.63 -9.52
CA PRO A 13 -24.25 -2.41 -9.82
C PRO A 13 -24.93 -1.79 -8.59
N VAL A 14 -25.24 -0.50 -8.68
CA VAL A 14 -25.84 0.27 -7.56
C VAL A 14 -27.30 0.65 -7.82
N ASP A 15 -27.82 0.41 -9.03
CA ASP A 15 -29.11 0.89 -9.48
C ASP A 15 -30.30 0.33 -8.67
N ASP A 16 -30.17 -0.88 -8.12
CA ASP A 16 -31.20 -1.54 -7.30
C ASP A 16 -30.99 -1.37 -5.79
N LEU A 17 -29.98 -0.61 -5.38
CA LEU A 17 -29.67 -0.46 -3.96
C LEU A 17 -30.59 0.58 -3.30
N LYS A 18 -31.28 0.17 -2.24
CA LYS A 18 -32.03 1.07 -1.34
C LYS A 18 -31.09 1.85 -0.37
N ALA A 19 -29.91 2.22 -0.84
CA ALA A 19 -28.89 2.91 -0.05
C ALA A 19 -28.44 4.19 -0.77
N THR A 20 -28.10 5.22 -0.02
CA THR A 20 -27.41 6.37 -0.58
C THR A 20 -25.97 5.99 -0.87
N VAL A 21 -25.55 6.12 -2.13
CA VAL A 21 -24.19 5.79 -2.54
C VAL A 21 -23.30 7.01 -2.44
N TYR A 22 -22.21 6.87 -1.71
CA TYR A 22 -21.14 7.85 -1.59
C TYR A 22 -19.88 7.29 -2.22
N THR A 23 -19.18 8.11 -2.98
CA THR A 23 -17.90 7.71 -3.58
C THR A 23 -16.73 8.30 -2.80
N TYR A 24 -15.59 7.58 -2.76
CA TYR A 24 -14.36 8.13 -2.21
C TYR A 24 -13.18 7.95 -3.18
N THR A 25 -12.20 8.84 -3.06
CA THR A 25 -11.00 8.82 -3.90
C THR A 25 -9.81 9.50 -3.22
N VAL A 26 -8.64 9.24 -3.76
CA VAL A 26 -7.41 9.98 -3.50
C VAL A 26 -7.02 10.65 -4.84
N GLU A 27 -6.94 11.97 -4.91
CA GLU A 27 -6.50 12.73 -6.10
C GLU A 27 -7.61 13.21 -7.07
N GLN A 28 -8.78 12.58 -7.18
CA GLN A 28 -9.84 13.03 -8.09
C GLN A 28 -10.79 14.02 -7.40
N GLN A 29 -11.39 14.93 -8.19
CA GLN A 29 -12.18 16.03 -7.62
C GLN A 29 -13.67 15.76 -7.48
N ASP A 30 -14.19 14.74 -8.15
CA ASP A 30 -15.63 14.49 -8.31
C ASP A 30 -16.18 13.31 -7.47
N ALA A 31 -15.61 13.10 -6.30
CA ALA A 31 -16.08 12.13 -5.33
C ALA A 31 -16.72 12.81 -4.10
N SER A 32 -17.62 12.09 -3.41
CA SER A 32 -18.25 12.57 -2.18
C SER A 32 -17.24 12.83 -1.06
N PHE A 33 -16.20 11.98 -1.01
CA PHE A 33 -15.10 12.10 -0.06
C PHE A 33 -13.76 12.01 -0.78
N SER A 34 -12.79 12.85 -0.39
CA SER A 34 -11.46 12.79 -0.99
C SER A 34 -10.37 13.25 -0.04
N ALA A 35 -9.14 12.73 -0.24
CA ALA A 35 -7.94 13.33 0.29
C ALA A 35 -7.33 14.26 -0.76
N ARG A 36 -6.93 15.45 -0.33
CA ARG A 36 -6.24 16.44 -1.17
C ARG A 36 -5.01 16.97 -0.46
N ASN A 37 -4.16 17.67 -1.21
CA ASN A 37 -2.96 18.29 -0.66
C ASN A 37 -2.12 17.31 0.18
N ILE A 38 -1.95 16.08 -0.34
CA ILE A 38 -1.25 15.00 0.34
C ILE A 38 0.24 15.27 0.32
N ARG A 39 0.86 15.31 1.49
CA ARG A 39 2.27 15.62 1.67
C ARG A 39 2.89 14.81 2.79
N PHE A 40 4.21 14.66 2.76
CA PHE A 40 4.98 14.02 3.81
C PHE A 40 5.61 15.12 4.68
N GLU A 41 5.32 15.11 5.96
CA GLU A 41 5.85 16.05 6.95
C GLU A 41 6.29 15.28 8.20
N ASP A 42 7.54 15.47 8.62
CA ASP A 42 8.09 14.89 9.87
C ASP A 42 7.84 13.38 10.05
N GLY A 43 7.87 12.63 8.94
CA GLY A 43 7.71 11.16 8.96
C GLY A 43 6.26 10.67 8.98
N VAL A 44 5.28 11.58 8.86
CA VAL A 44 3.86 11.25 8.74
C VAL A 44 3.30 11.75 7.41
N ILE A 45 2.17 11.23 7.01
CA ILE A 45 1.41 11.78 5.89
C ILE A 45 0.40 12.79 6.45
N VAL A 46 0.37 13.96 5.84
CA VAL A 46 -0.63 15.00 6.12
C VAL A 46 -1.47 15.23 4.86
N PHE A 47 -2.77 15.35 5.02
CA PHE A 47 -3.69 15.61 3.91
C PHE A 47 -4.93 16.37 4.36
N ASP A 48 -5.63 17.01 3.42
CA ASP A 48 -6.92 17.63 3.65
C ASP A 48 -8.04 16.67 3.31
N PHE A 49 -8.91 16.38 4.26
CA PHE A 49 -10.08 15.53 4.08
C PHE A 49 -11.27 16.38 3.63
N HIS A 50 -11.78 16.10 2.43
CA HIS A 50 -12.97 16.72 1.88
C HIS A 50 -14.16 15.79 2.02
N ALA A 51 -15.23 16.30 2.62
CA ALA A 51 -16.53 15.66 2.79
C ALA A 51 -17.63 16.52 2.14
N PRO A 52 -18.87 16.02 1.93
CA PRO A 52 -19.94 16.75 1.24
C PRO A 52 -20.22 18.15 1.79
N ASN A 53 -20.09 18.36 3.08
CA ASN A 53 -20.41 19.63 3.75
C ASN A 53 -19.28 20.14 4.66
N ALA A 54 -18.07 19.57 4.56
CA ALA A 54 -16.94 19.95 5.40
C ALA A 54 -15.60 19.74 4.69
N ILE A 55 -14.64 20.57 5.05
CA ILE A 55 -13.23 20.38 4.71
C ILE A 55 -12.45 20.39 6.02
N ILE A 56 -11.77 19.30 6.31
CA ILE A 56 -10.92 19.16 7.49
C ILE A 56 -9.47 19.20 7.02
N LEU A 57 -8.80 20.31 7.30
CA LEU A 57 -7.42 20.52 6.88
C LEU A 57 -6.45 19.74 7.77
N ASP A 58 -5.28 19.43 7.25
CA ASP A 58 -4.13 18.90 8.01
C ASP A 58 -4.43 17.63 8.84
N MET A 59 -5.14 16.69 8.27
CA MET A 59 -5.33 15.37 8.86
C MET A 59 -4.00 14.60 8.88
N ARG A 60 -3.62 14.05 10.04
CA ARG A 60 -2.31 13.42 10.24
C ARG A 60 -2.45 11.90 10.31
N LEU A 61 -1.77 11.19 9.39
CA LEU A 61 -1.72 9.74 9.32
C LEU A 61 -0.32 9.25 9.70
N CYS A 62 -0.21 8.60 10.86
CA CYS A 62 1.08 8.19 11.43
C CYS A 62 1.70 6.95 10.78
N VAL A 63 0.96 6.23 9.94
CA VAL A 63 1.47 5.09 9.16
C VAL A 63 1.67 5.52 7.70
N PRO A 64 2.89 5.88 7.29
CA PRO A 64 3.15 6.65 6.09
C PRO A 64 3.18 5.80 4.79
N ALA A 65 2.27 4.86 4.63
CA ALA A 65 2.05 4.18 3.36
C ALA A 65 0.97 4.88 2.54
N TRP A 66 1.22 5.09 1.25
CA TRP A 66 0.27 5.77 0.35
C TRP A 66 -1.10 5.08 0.34
N VAL A 67 -1.13 3.74 0.34
CA VAL A 67 -2.38 2.96 0.40
C VAL A 67 -3.20 3.27 1.67
N ASN A 68 -2.53 3.65 2.75
CA ASN A 68 -3.22 4.01 4.00
C ASN A 68 -3.95 5.35 3.90
N VAL A 69 -3.57 6.25 2.99
CA VAL A 69 -4.36 7.46 2.73
C VAL A 69 -5.72 7.07 2.17
N GLU A 70 -5.74 6.17 1.18
CA GLU A 70 -6.99 5.70 0.58
C GLU A 70 -7.88 4.99 1.62
N ASN A 71 -7.29 4.09 2.41
CA ASN A 71 -7.99 3.41 3.51
C ASN A 71 -8.53 4.41 4.55
N SER A 72 -7.75 5.45 4.86
CA SER A 72 -8.16 6.51 5.78
C SER A 72 -9.34 7.30 5.26
N VAL A 73 -9.36 7.65 3.97
CA VAL A 73 -10.51 8.36 3.37
C VAL A 73 -11.78 7.52 3.48
N ALA A 74 -11.69 6.21 3.22
CA ALA A 74 -12.84 5.31 3.36
C ALA A 74 -13.33 5.21 4.82
N ALA A 75 -12.41 5.07 5.76
CA ALA A 75 -12.72 5.01 7.19
C ALA A 75 -13.32 6.33 7.71
N LEU A 76 -12.70 7.46 7.36
CA LEU A 76 -13.18 8.80 7.71
C LEU A 76 -14.55 9.09 7.10
N ALA A 77 -14.81 8.64 5.86
CA ALA A 77 -16.11 8.78 5.22
C ALA A 77 -17.22 8.07 6.02
N ILE A 78 -16.98 6.84 6.46
CA ILE A 78 -17.92 6.08 7.28
C ILE A 78 -18.12 6.77 8.64
N ALA A 79 -17.04 7.17 9.31
CA ALA A 79 -17.09 7.84 10.59
C ALA A 79 -17.84 9.20 10.51
N TYR A 80 -17.59 9.98 9.45
CA TYR A 80 -18.31 11.22 9.16
C TYR A 80 -19.82 11.00 8.99
N LEU A 81 -20.20 9.99 8.20
CA LEU A 81 -21.62 9.63 7.99
C LEU A 81 -22.30 9.12 9.26
N LEU A 82 -21.55 8.58 10.20
CA LEU A 82 -22.02 8.21 11.54
C LEU A 82 -22.17 9.40 12.49
N GLY A 83 -21.74 10.59 12.07
CA GLY A 83 -21.90 11.82 12.84
C GLY A 83 -20.77 12.13 13.83
N LEU A 84 -19.58 11.52 13.65
CA LEU A 84 -18.44 11.85 14.48
C LEU A 84 -18.00 13.30 14.22
N THR A 85 -17.58 13.97 15.30
CA THR A 85 -17.05 15.33 15.25
C THR A 85 -15.68 15.40 14.57
N GLU A 86 -15.29 16.57 14.11
CA GLU A 86 -13.94 16.79 13.54
C GLU A 86 -12.84 16.33 14.50
N GLN A 87 -12.96 16.62 15.79
CA GLN A 87 -11.96 16.23 16.78
C GLN A 87 -11.84 14.70 16.90
N GLU A 88 -12.95 13.99 16.93
CA GLU A 88 -12.97 12.51 16.98
C GLU A 88 -12.37 11.91 15.72
N LEU A 89 -12.61 12.48 14.53
CA LEU A 89 -11.99 12.05 13.29
C LEU A 89 -10.47 12.24 13.31
N ARG A 90 -10.00 13.40 13.82
CA ARG A 90 -8.56 13.68 13.98
C ARG A 90 -7.91 12.73 14.96
N ASP A 91 -8.47 12.56 16.13
CA ASP A 91 -7.91 11.73 17.20
C ASP A 91 -7.88 10.26 16.78
N GLY A 92 -8.96 9.79 16.15
CA GLY A 92 -9.04 8.44 15.61
C GLY A 92 -7.95 8.16 14.57
N LEU A 93 -7.74 9.08 13.62
CA LEU A 93 -6.71 8.91 12.61
C LEU A 93 -5.29 9.01 13.18
N ALA A 94 -5.04 9.98 14.07
CA ALA A 94 -3.74 10.17 14.69
C ALA A 94 -3.34 9.02 15.62
N SER A 95 -4.32 8.38 16.27
CA SER A 95 -4.09 7.22 17.15
C SER A 95 -3.81 5.92 16.41
N PHE A 96 -4.05 5.86 15.08
CA PHE A 96 -3.81 4.67 14.29
C PHE A 96 -2.32 4.38 14.15
N THR A 97 -1.87 3.29 14.74
CA THR A 97 -0.47 2.86 14.76
C THR A 97 -0.13 1.81 13.68
N GLY A 98 -1.10 1.50 12.82
CA GLY A 98 -0.94 0.51 11.76
C GLY A 98 -1.42 -0.89 12.15
N VAL A 99 -1.26 -1.80 11.21
CA VAL A 99 -1.54 -3.23 11.36
C VAL A 99 -0.22 -3.98 11.27
N TYR A 100 -0.02 -4.96 12.14
CA TYR A 100 1.19 -5.79 12.15
C TYR A 100 1.50 -6.35 10.76
N ARG A 101 2.77 -6.22 10.33
CA ARG A 101 3.24 -6.60 8.99
C ARG A 101 2.54 -5.87 7.83
N ARG A 102 1.99 -4.68 8.06
CA ARG A 102 1.46 -3.81 7.02
C ARG A 102 2.19 -2.47 7.09
N PHE A 103 3.25 -2.34 6.30
CA PHE A 103 4.14 -1.17 6.28
C PHE A 103 4.69 -0.81 7.68
N ASN A 104 5.12 -1.83 8.44
CA ASN A 104 5.67 -1.65 9.78
C ASN A 104 7.09 -1.07 9.72
N LEU A 105 7.28 0.08 10.33
CA LEU A 105 8.59 0.71 10.47
C LEU A 105 9.27 0.21 11.75
N HIS A 106 10.19 -0.75 11.61
CA HIS A 106 10.92 -1.35 12.74
C HIS A 106 12.15 -0.54 13.14
N VAL A 107 12.85 0.04 12.16
CA VAL A 107 14.03 0.88 12.37
C VAL A 107 13.90 2.15 11.57
N ASN A 108 14.08 3.29 12.21
CA ASN A 108 14.15 4.59 11.56
C ASN A 108 15.30 5.40 12.11
N LYS A 109 16.49 5.23 11.52
CA LYS A 109 17.72 5.94 11.92
C LYS A 109 18.23 6.79 10.75
N SER A 110 19.16 7.69 11.04
CA SER A 110 19.76 8.59 10.05
C SER A 110 20.31 7.86 8.81
N LEU A 111 20.93 6.70 9.00
CA LEU A 111 21.59 5.93 7.93
C LEU A 111 20.75 4.77 7.39
N VAL A 112 19.81 4.21 8.16
CA VAL A 112 19.05 3.03 7.79
C VAL A 112 17.60 3.11 8.30
N SER A 113 16.67 2.70 7.46
CA SER A 113 15.29 2.41 7.85
C SER A 113 14.95 0.98 7.43
N TYR A 114 14.24 0.27 8.30
CA TYR A 114 13.75 -1.08 8.02
C TYR A 114 12.23 -1.09 8.13
N ILE A 115 11.60 -1.47 7.03
CA ILE A 115 10.14 -1.54 6.89
C ILE A 115 9.77 -2.97 6.51
N ASP A 116 8.84 -3.57 7.25
CA ASP A 116 8.26 -4.88 6.96
C ASP A 116 6.84 -4.71 6.41
N ASP A 117 6.56 -5.38 5.29
CA ASP A 117 5.24 -5.37 4.66
C ASP A 117 4.84 -6.78 4.22
N TYR A 118 3.58 -7.11 4.35
CA TYR A 118 3.01 -8.38 3.92
C TYR A 118 2.62 -8.39 2.44
N ALA A 119 3.06 -7.40 1.68
CA ALA A 119 2.78 -7.29 0.25
C ALA A 119 3.16 -8.59 -0.48
N HIS A 120 2.18 -9.25 -1.08
CA HIS A 120 2.33 -10.55 -1.76
C HIS A 120 1.61 -10.61 -3.10
N HIS A 121 1.01 -9.50 -3.52
CA HIS A 121 0.46 -9.27 -4.86
C HIS A 121 1.27 -8.15 -5.54
N PRO A 122 1.46 -8.16 -6.88
CA PRO A 122 2.24 -7.14 -7.58
C PRO A 122 1.82 -5.70 -7.28
N GLU A 123 0.53 -5.43 -7.24
CA GLU A 123 0.04 -4.07 -6.96
C GLU A 123 0.32 -3.62 -5.51
N GLU A 124 0.23 -4.54 -4.54
CA GLU A 124 0.60 -4.25 -3.15
C GLU A 124 2.10 -3.95 -3.05
N LEU A 125 2.94 -4.80 -3.66
CA LEU A 125 4.39 -4.63 -3.68
C LEU A 125 4.79 -3.31 -4.36
N LYS A 126 4.18 -2.99 -5.48
CA LYS A 126 4.40 -1.73 -6.22
C LYS A 126 4.01 -0.52 -5.39
N ALA A 127 2.86 -0.58 -4.70
CA ALA A 127 2.39 0.49 -3.83
C ALA A 127 3.32 0.70 -2.64
N SER A 128 3.79 -0.39 -2.01
CA SER A 128 4.74 -0.34 -0.90
C SER A 128 6.09 0.26 -1.33
N ILE A 129 6.69 -0.22 -2.41
CA ILE A 129 7.95 0.30 -2.95
C ILE A 129 7.83 1.79 -3.30
N LYS A 130 6.77 2.20 -3.97
CA LYS A 130 6.52 3.62 -4.29
C LYS A 130 6.37 4.48 -3.04
N SER A 131 5.71 3.96 -2.00
CA SER A 131 5.56 4.66 -0.73
C SER A 131 6.91 4.88 -0.05
N VAL A 132 7.77 3.85 0.01
CA VAL A 132 9.11 3.96 0.57
C VAL A 132 9.96 4.97 -0.21
N LYS A 133 9.91 4.95 -1.54
CA LYS A 133 10.65 5.92 -2.37
C LYS A 133 10.17 7.36 -2.20
N LYS A 134 8.88 7.57 -1.97
CA LYS A 134 8.34 8.89 -1.64
C LYS A 134 8.78 9.38 -0.24
N LEU A 135 8.82 8.47 0.75
CA LEU A 135 9.28 8.77 2.11
C LEU A 135 10.77 9.08 2.18
N TYR A 136 11.57 8.38 1.39
CA TYR A 136 13.04 8.45 1.42
C TYR A 136 13.61 8.72 0.02
N PRO A 137 13.31 9.87 -0.61
CA PRO A 137 13.65 10.12 -2.02
C PRO A 137 15.15 10.12 -2.31
N HIS A 138 15.99 10.34 -1.30
CA HIS A 138 17.45 10.42 -1.43
C HIS A 138 18.17 9.16 -0.92
N ARG A 139 17.44 8.11 -0.54
CA ARG A 139 18.03 6.85 -0.04
C ARG A 139 17.93 5.76 -1.09
N LYS A 140 18.93 4.89 -1.09
CA LYS A 140 18.87 3.64 -1.87
C LYS A 140 17.89 2.67 -1.20
N LEU A 141 17.06 2.04 -2.02
CA LEU A 141 16.08 1.05 -1.58
C LEU A 141 16.58 -0.36 -1.94
N LEU A 142 16.86 -1.14 -0.91
CA LEU A 142 17.01 -2.59 -1.01
C LEU A 142 15.65 -3.24 -0.70
N VAL A 143 15.15 -4.05 -1.62
CA VAL A 143 13.96 -4.87 -1.40
C VAL A 143 14.37 -6.32 -1.18
N VAL A 144 13.98 -6.89 -0.05
CA VAL A 144 14.05 -8.34 0.20
C VAL A 144 12.65 -8.91 -0.02
N PHE A 145 12.50 -9.78 -1.01
CA PHE A 145 11.19 -10.32 -1.39
C PHE A 145 11.21 -11.85 -1.41
N GLN A 146 10.27 -12.45 -0.70
CA GLN A 146 9.98 -13.87 -0.78
C GLN A 146 8.70 -14.08 -1.59
N PRO A 147 8.76 -14.60 -2.83
CA PRO A 147 7.57 -14.93 -3.57
C PRO A 147 6.76 -15.99 -2.80
N HIS A 148 5.45 -15.86 -2.81
CA HIS A 148 4.54 -16.75 -2.08
C HIS A 148 3.62 -17.46 -3.06
N LEU A 149 3.64 -18.80 -3.07
CA LEU A 149 2.98 -19.73 -3.98
C LEU A 149 3.62 -19.77 -5.38
N TYR A 150 3.81 -20.97 -5.89
CA TYR A 150 4.33 -21.17 -7.26
C TYR A 150 3.34 -20.68 -8.31
N SER A 151 2.05 -20.99 -8.14
CA SER A 151 0.99 -20.55 -9.06
C SER A 151 0.94 -19.02 -9.18
N ARG A 152 0.93 -18.32 -8.05
CA ARG A 152 0.91 -16.85 -8.03
C ARG A 152 2.16 -16.27 -8.66
N THR A 153 3.34 -16.83 -8.35
CA THR A 153 4.60 -16.35 -8.92
C THR A 153 4.61 -16.49 -10.43
N ARG A 154 4.09 -17.60 -10.97
CA ARG A 154 3.94 -17.82 -12.41
C ARG A 154 2.93 -16.86 -13.04
N ASP A 155 1.72 -16.80 -12.47
CA ASP A 155 0.59 -16.10 -13.09
C ASP A 155 0.76 -14.58 -13.06
N PHE A 156 1.53 -14.06 -12.12
CA PHE A 156 1.78 -12.62 -11.96
C PHE A 156 3.25 -12.23 -12.14
N ALA A 157 4.06 -13.06 -12.83
CA ALA A 157 5.49 -12.84 -12.99
C ALA A 157 5.85 -11.45 -13.51
N ASP A 158 5.20 -11.02 -14.61
CA ASP A 158 5.43 -9.71 -15.22
C ASP A 158 5.13 -8.57 -14.24
N GLY A 159 4.04 -8.66 -13.51
CA GLY A 159 3.68 -7.67 -12.50
C GLY A 159 4.68 -7.60 -11.33
N PHE A 160 5.21 -8.75 -10.89
CA PHE A 160 6.28 -8.77 -9.88
C PHE A 160 7.56 -8.16 -10.40
N VAL A 161 7.94 -8.47 -11.64
CA VAL A 161 9.12 -7.89 -12.30
C VAL A 161 8.98 -6.37 -12.39
N ASP A 162 7.82 -5.87 -12.84
CA ASP A 162 7.55 -4.43 -12.93
C ASP A 162 7.63 -3.72 -11.57
N ALA A 163 7.06 -4.34 -10.54
CA ALA A 163 7.12 -3.78 -9.18
C ALA A 163 8.55 -3.76 -8.64
N LEU A 164 9.26 -4.87 -8.73
CA LEU A 164 10.63 -5.04 -8.22
C LEU A 164 11.64 -4.14 -8.97
N ASN A 165 11.46 -3.92 -10.27
CA ASN A 165 12.33 -3.03 -11.04
C ASN A 165 12.34 -1.57 -10.54
N LEU A 166 11.38 -1.16 -9.72
CA LEU A 166 11.37 0.14 -9.06
C LEU A 166 12.43 0.26 -7.95
N ALA A 167 12.93 -0.86 -7.42
CA ALA A 167 13.97 -0.87 -6.38
C ALA A 167 15.37 -0.59 -6.96
N ASP A 168 16.30 -0.17 -6.11
CA ASP A 168 17.68 0.05 -6.49
C ASP A 168 18.51 -1.25 -6.42
N SER A 169 18.15 -2.14 -5.47
CA SER A 169 18.72 -3.48 -5.30
C SER A 169 17.65 -4.46 -4.82
N ILE A 170 17.77 -5.72 -5.18
CA ILE A 170 16.77 -6.74 -4.89
C ILE A 170 17.48 -8.01 -4.38
N LEU A 171 16.97 -8.56 -3.28
CA LEU A 171 17.25 -9.91 -2.84
C LEU A 171 15.97 -10.74 -2.94
N LEU A 172 15.98 -11.77 -3.76
CA LEU A 172 14.90 -12.74 -3.84
C LEU A 172 15.24 -13.94 -2.95
N LEU A 173 14.27 -14.34 -2.14
CA LEU A 173 14.34 -15.60 -1.41
C LEU A 173 13.69 -16.73 -2.23
N PRO A 174 13.99 -18.00 -1.93
CA PRO A 174 13.27 -19.13 -2.51
C PRO A 174 11.77 -18.97 -2.31
N ILE A 175 10.99 -19.41 -3.31
CA ILE A 175 9.52 -19.33 -3.25
C ILE A 175 9.02 -20.07 -2.01
N TYR A 176 8.17 -19.41 -1.22
CA TYR A 176 7.46 -20.05 -0.12
C TYR A 176 6.26 -20.83 -0.67
N PRO A 177 6.29 -22.19 -0.60
CA PRO A 177 5.31 -23.02 -1.28
C PRO A 177 3.93 -23.02 -0.61
N ALA A 178 3.87 -22.73 0.69
CA ALA A 178 2.69 -22.92 1.54
C ALA A 178 2.10 -24.34 1.41
N ARG A 179 1.06 -24.51 0.58
CA ARG A 179 0.39 -25.82 0.36
C ARG A 179 0.57 -26.37 -1.05
N GLU A 180 1.34 -25.67 -1.89
CA GLU A 180 1.57 -26.07 -3.27
C GLU A 180 2.79 -26.99 -3.39
N LEU A 181 2.72 -27.90 -4.33
CA LEU A 181 3.90 -28.67 -4.77
C LEU A 181 4.74 -27.79 -5.70
N PRO A 182 6.07 -27.97 -5.73
CA PRO A 182 6.95 -27.27 -6.65
C PRO A 182 6.49 -27.42 -8.11
N MET A 183 6.48 -26.28 -8.84
CA MET A 183 6.19 -26.26 -10.28
C MET A 183 7.49 -26.26 -11.06
N ILE A 184 7.62 -27.17 -12.04
CA ILE A 184 8.79 -27.27 -12.89
C ILE A 184 9.01 -25.93 -13.62
N GLY A 185 10.22 -25.38 -13.53
CA GLY A 185 10.60 -24.14 -14.17
C GLY A 185 10.16 -22.85 -13.46
N VAL A 186 9.39 -22.93 -12.38
CA VAL A 186 8.96 -21.76 -11.60
C VAL A 186 9.83 -21.66 -10.34
N THR A 187 10.83 -20.81 -10.40
CA THR A 187 11.78 -20.55 -9.29
C THR A 187 12.06 -19.06 -9.14
N SER A 188 12.73 -18.66 -8.08
CA SER A 188 13.17 -17.27 -7.90
C SER A 188 14.26 -16.89 -8.92
N GLU A 189 15.09 -17.83 -9.35
CA GLU A 189 16.04 -17.65 -10.44
C GLU A 189 15.34 -17.42 -11.79
N TRP A 190 14.27 -18.17 -12.05
CA TRP A 190 13.42 -17.93 -13.21
C TRP A 190 12.82 -16.52 -13.17
N LEU A 191 12.22 -16.11 -12.03
CA LEU A 191 11.67 -14.75 -11.89
C LEU A 191 12.77 -13.68 -12.11
N ARG A 192 13.97 -13.88 -11.56
CA ARG A 192 15.12 -13.01 -11.80
C ARG A 192 15.47 -12.93 -13.27
N SER A 193 15.43 -14.04 -14.02
CA SER A 193 15.79 -14.08 -15.45
C SER A 193 14.84 -13.25 -16.33
N LEU A 194 13.63 -12.96 -15.86
CA LEU A 194 12.65 -12.10 -16.55
C LEU A 194 12.91 -10.60 -16.34
N MET A 195 13.81 -10.23 -15.41
CA MET A 195 14.10 -8.83 -15.13
C MET A 195 14.95 -8.20 -16.22
N GLY A 196 14.62 -6.96 -16.60
CA GLY A 196 15.40 -6.21 -17.62
C GLY A 196 16.83 -5.88 -17.20
N ASN A 197 17.12 -5.85 -15.90
CA ASN A 197 18.47 -5.71 -15.34
C ASN A 197 18.72 -6.73 -14.22
N PRO A 198 19.08 -7.96 -14.54
CA PRO A 198 19.33 -9.02 -13.57
C PRO A 198 20.48 -8.72 -12.58
N SER A 199 21.39 -7.78 -12.92
CA SER A 199 22.51 -7.42 -12.04
C SER A 199 22.09 -6.71 -10.76
N LYS A 200 20.88 -6.13 -10.72
CA LYS A 200 20.30 -5.54 -9.51
C LYS A 200 19.73 -6.59 -8.53
N CYS A 201 19.58 -7.84 -8.97
CA CYS A 201 18.86 -8.87 -8.24
C CYS A 201 19.75 -10.07 -7.99
N ASN A 202 19.82 -10.48 -6.73
CA ASN A 202 20.43 -11.74 -6.34
C ASN A 202 19.37 -12.65 -5.73
N VAL A 203 19.51 -13.97 -5.97
CA VAL A 203 18.74 -14.98 -5.26
C VAL A 203 19.63 -15.48 -4.12
N VAL A 204 19.12 -15.45 -2.89
CA VAL A 204 19.87 -15.82 -1.69
C VAL A 204 19.05 -16.78 -0.84
N ALA A 205 19.71 -17.71 -0.16
CA ALA A 205 19.04 -18.54 0.81
C ALA A 205 18.64 -17.71 2.04
N LYS A 206 17.64 -18.16 2.78
CA LYS A 206 17.14 -17.42 3.95
C LYS A 206 18.19 -17.31 5.05
N GLU A 207 19.06 -18.31 5.11
CA GLU A 207 20.16 -18.39 6.08
C GLU A 207 21.29 -17.40 5.80
N ASP A 208 21.33 -16.84 4.59
CA ASP A 208 22.38 -15.93 4.11
C ASP A 208 21.94 -14.46 4.17
N LEU A 209 20.79 -14.16 4.81
CA LEU A 209 20.26 -12.80 4.97
C LEU A 209 20.91 -12.01 6.11
#